data_5078e0a5208f0c7a4dfa9b1024804c38
#
_entry.id   5078e0a5208f0c7a4dfa9b1024804c38
#
_cell.length_a   1.000
_cell.length_b   1.000
_cell.length_c   1.000
_cell.angle_alpha   90.00
_cell.angle_beta   90.00
_cell.angle_gamma   90.00
#
_symmetry.space_group_name_H-M   'P 1'
#
loop_
_entity.id
_entity.type
_entity.pdbx_description
1 polymer ?
#
loop_
_entity_poly.entity_id
_entity_poly.type
_entity_poly.pdbx_seq_one_letter_code
_entity_poly.pdbx_strand_id
1 'polypeptide(L)'
;MYNQARNLPNVNYIGYKSNEYIKEHLKDYHIFAYPSIWEETFCISALEAMAAGLYCVTTNYGALYETCAEFPMYVPYSTNYYNLARKFAYGIQGAAEALKTDTIKEHLKLQIEYTNKYYNWTKQGASWTRFLQGVAGGQ
;
A
#
# COMPACT_ATOMS: atom_id res chain seq x y z
N MET A 1 20.22 -12.28 2.44
CA MET A 1 19.16 -11.52 1.72
C MET A 1 19.53 -10.04 1.57
N TYR A 2 19.61 -9.23 2.64
CA TYR A 2 19.93 -7.79 2.51
C TYR A 2 21.27 -7.48 1.83
N ASN A 3 22.32 -8.25 2.12
CA ASN A 3 23.63 -8.07 1.45
C ASN A 3 23.58 -8.41 -0.05
N GLN A 4 22.71 -9.33 -0.46
CA GLN A 4 22.50 -9.64 -1.87
C GLN A 4 21.80 -8.47 -2.58
N ALA A 5 20.75 -7.91 -1.96
CA ALA A 5 20.04 -6.76 -2.51
C ALA A 5 20.97 -5.55 -2.73
N ARG A 6 21.88 -5.26 -1.79
CA ARG A 6 22.85 -4.15 -1.89
C ARG A 6 23.78 -4.25 -3.09
N ASN A 7 24.04 -5.47 -3.56
CA ASN A 7 25.00 -5.75 -4.62
C ASN A 7 24.32 -5.88 -6.01
N LEU A 8 22.99 -5.74 -6.07
CA LEU A 8 22.27 -5.80 -7.35
C LEU A 8 22.38 -4.47 -8.09
N PRO A 9 22.60 -4.50 -9.42
CA PRO A 9 22.52 -3.27 -10.22
C PRO A 9 21.11 -2.69 -10.13
N ASN A 10 21.02 -1.37 -10.13
CA ASN A 10 19.77 -0.61 -10.07
C ASN A 10 18.94 -0.81 -8.77
N VAL A 11 19.55 -1.32 -7.69
CA VAL A 11 18.95 -1.40 -6.37
C VAL A 11 19.65 -0.41 -5.44
N ASN A 12 18.88 0.53 -4.91
CA ASN A 12 19.34 1.45 -3.87
C ASN A 12 18.79 0.99 -2.51
N TYR A 13 19.60 0.27 -1.76
CA TYR A 13 19.24 -0.18 -0.42
C TYR A 13 19.54 0.91 0.62
N ILE A 14 18.53 1.66 1.02
CA ILE A 14 18.66 2.81 1.94
C ILE A 14 18.61 2.44 3.43
N GLY A 15 18.36 1.17 3.76
CA GLY A 15 18.23 0.70 5.15
C GLY A 15 17.00 1.26 5.87
N TYR A 16 17.05 1.27 7.21
CA TYR A 16 15.98 1.85 8.02
C TYR A 16 15.92 3.37 7.86
N LYS A 17 14.71 3.90 7.74
CA LYS A 17 14.41 5.33 7.72
C LYS A 17 13.27 5.66 8.67
N SER A 18 13.22 6.90 9.15
CA SER A 18 12.10 7.36 9.98
C SER A 18 10.81 7.47 9.17
N ASN A 19 9.69 7.51 9.87
CA ASN A 19 8.39 7.68 9.21
C ASN A 19 8.29 9.03 8.49
N GLU A 20 8.87 10.10 9.06
CA GLU A 20 8.95 11.42 8.45
C GLU A 20 9.69 11.35 7.11
N TYR A 21 10.86 10.70 7.08
CA TYR A 21 11.63 10.51 5.86
C TYR A 21 10.81 9.76 4.79
N ILE A 22 10.12 8.67 5.17
CA ILE A 22 9.29 7.89 4.23
C ILE A 22 8.19 8.77 3.65
N LYS A 23 7.44 9.50 4.48
CA LYS A 23 6.34 10.36 4.03
C LYS A 23 6.81 11.48 3.09
N GLU A 24 7.96 12.06 3.35
CA GLU A 24 8.54 13.13 2.54
C GLU A 24 8.94 12.63 1.14
N HIS A 25 9.50 11.40 1.05
CA HIS A 25 10.07 10.86 -0.18
C HIS A 25 9.14 9.89 -0.93
N LEU A 26 8.01 9.50 -0.35
CA LEU A 26 7.13 8.50 -0.96
C LEU A 26 6.64 8.94 -2.36
N LYS A 27 6.37 10.23 -2.53
CA LYS A 27 5.96 10.85 -3.80
C LYS A 27 7.01 10.81 -4.92
N ASP A 28 8.26 10.49 -4.59
CA ASP A 28 9.35 10.40 -5.56
C ASP A 28 9.34 9.06 -6.31
N TYR A 29 8.45 8.14 -5.91
CA TYR A 29 8.32 6.81 -6.47
C TYR A 29 6.99 6.65 -7.23
N HIS A 30 6.89 5.61 -8.05
CA HIS A 30 5.72 5.34 -8.88
C HIS A 30 4.97 4.08 -8.45
N ILE A 31 5.70 3.08 -7.96
CA ILE A 31 5.14 1.79 -7.56
C ILE A 31 5.52 1.50 -6.11
N PHE A 32 4.53 1.11 -5.33
CA PHE A 32 4.72 0.51 -4.02
C PHE A 32 4.58 -1.01 -4.15
N ALA A 33 5.70 -1.73 -4.09
CA ALA A 33 5.77 -3.17 -4.23
C ALA A 33 5.82 -3.84 -2.85
N TYR A 34 4.72 -4.45 -2.43
CA TYR A 34 4.57 -5.04 -1.10
C TYR A 34 4.18 -6.53 -1.19
N PRO A 35 5.15 -7.45 -1.35
CA PRO A 35 4.91 -8.89 -1.42
C PRO A 35 4.63 -9.49 -0.04
N SER A 36 3.57 -9.06 0.64
CA SER A 36 3.27 -9.53 1.99
C SER A 36 3.01 -11.04 2.00
N ILE A 37 3.70 -11.71 2.90
CA ILE A 37 3.49 -13.12 3.27
C ILE A 37 2.97 -13.23 4.70
N TRP A 38 2.70 -12.11 5.33
CA TRP A 38 2.13 -11.98 6.66
C TRP A 38 0.64 -11.70 6.57
N GLU A 39 -0.14 -12.26 7.49
CA GLU A 39 -1.58 -12.01 7.57
C GLU A 39 -1.83 -10.64 8.20
N GLU A 40 -1.84 -9.62 7.38
CA GLU A 40 -2.06 -8.24 7.81
C GLU A 40 -3.46 -8.06 8.40
N THR A 41 -3.54 -7.35 9.51
CA THR A 41 -4.81 -6.91 10.09
C THR A 41 -5.25 -5.55 9.55
N PHE A 42 -4.28 -4.72 9.16
CA PHE A 42 -4.46 -3.40 8.56
C PHE A 42 -3.11 -2.89 8.07
N CYS A 43 -2.97 -2.47 6.85
CA CYS A 43 -1.67 -2.07 6.30
C CYS A 43 -1.59 -0.55 6.11
N ILE A 44 -1.07 0.16 7.12
CA ILE A 44 -0.88 1.62 7.06
C ILE A 44 0.07 2.02 5.93
N SER A 45 1.15 1.26 5.72
CA SER A 45 2.13 1.56 4.66
C SER A 45 1.51 1.51 3.27
N ALA A 46 0.58 0.59 3.02
CA ALA A 46 -0.14 0.55 1.75
C ALA A 46 -1.06 1.76 1.58
N LEU A 47 -1.76 2.18 2.64
CA LEU A 47 -2.60 3.38 2.61
C LEU A 47 -1.79 4.66 2.41
N GLU A 48 -0.62 4.78 3.05
CA GLU A 48 0.28 5.92 2.85
C GLU A 48 0.78 5.97 1.40
N ALA A 49 1.14 4.83 0.81
CA ALA A 49 1.53 4.73 -0.59
C ALA A 49 0.38 5.10 -1.54
N MET A 50 -0.83 4.60 -1.27
CA MET A 50 -2.03 4.93 -2.04
C MET A 50 -2.36 6.42 -1.97
N ALA A 51 -2.27 7.01 -0.78
CA ALA A 51 -2.52 8.44 -0.57
C ALA A 51 -1.47 9.33 -1.28
N ALA A 52 -0.23 8.85 -1.38
CA ALA A 52 0.84 9.51 -2.11
C ALA A 52 0.74 9.34 -3.65
N GLY A 53 -0.21 8.53 -4.13
CA GLY A 53 -0.44 8.31 -5.55
C GLY A 53 0.42 7.23 -6.18
N LEU A 54 1.07 6.37 -5.40
CA LEU A 54 1.80 5.23 -5.94
C LEU A 54 0.84 4.14 -6.41
N TYR A 55 1.15 3.50 -7.52
CA TYR A 55 0.43 2.29 -7.91
C TYR A 55 0.88 1.12 -7.05
N CYS A 56 -0.02 0.58 -6.24
CA CYS A 56 0.31 -0.50 -5.32
C CYS A 56 0.25 -1.86 -6.01
N VAL A 57 1.30 -2.67 -5.83
CA VAL A 57 1.33 -4.10 -6.18
C VAL A 57 1.47 -4.86 -4.88
N THR A 58 0.51 -5.68 -4.52
CA THR A 58 0.49 -6.40 -3.25
C THR A 58 -0.12 -7.78 -3.39
N THR A 59 0.03 -8.63 -2.38
CA THR A 59 -0.70 -9.89 -2.31
C THR A 59 -2.13 -9.65 -1.82
N ASN A 60 -3.04 -10.54 -2.17
CA ASN A 60 -4.42 -10.54 -1.64
C ASN A 60 -4.51 -11.32 -0.32
N TYR A 61 -3.57 -11.10 0.61
CA TYR A 61 -3.47 -11.85 1.86
C TYR A 61 -3.82 -11.00 3.08
N GLY A 62 -4.53 -11.61 4.04
CA GLY A 62 -5.03 -10.91 5.22
C GLY A 62 -6.00 -9.77 4.85
N ALA A 63 -5.98 -8.69 5.60
CA ALA A 63 -6.86 -7.53 5.40
C ALA A 63 -6.46 -6.59 4.26
N LEU A 64 -5.46 -6.92 3.44
CA LEU A 64 -5.00 -6.03 2.37
C LEU A 64 -6.11 -5.68 1.37
N TYR A 65 -6.93 -6.66 1.00
CA TYR A 65 -8.05 -6.42 0.09
C TYR A 65 -9.13 -5.52 0.73
N GLU A 66 -9.44 -5.75 2.00
CA GLU A 66 -10.41 -4.93 2.75
C GLU A 66 -9.91 -3.49 2.92
N THR A 67 -8.62 -3.34 3.31
CA THR A 67 -8.02 -2.03 3.57
C THR A 67 -7.84 -1.20 2.30
N CYS A 68 -7.37 -1.82 1.23
CA CYS A 68 -7.00 -1.12 -0.01
C CYS A 68 -8.06 -1.18 -1.10
N ALA A 69 -9.19 -1.88 -0.85
CA ALA A 69 -10.26 -2.12 -1.83
C ALA A 69 -9.71 -2.70 -3.15
N GLU A 70 -10.25 -2.29 -4.29
CA GLU A 70 -9.86 -2.81 -5.61
C GLU A 70 -8.75 -1.98 -6.29
N PHE A 71 -8.08 -1.08 -5.56
CA PHE A 71 -7.08 -0.19 -6.16
C PHE A 71 -5.75 -0.86 -6.47
N PRO A 72 -5.15 -1.70 -5.58
CA PRO A 72 -3.90 -2.38 -5.91
C PRO A 72 -4.03 -3.42 -7.02
N MET A 73 -2.95 -3.61 -7.74
CA MET A 73 -2.77 -4.84 -8.52
C MET A 73 -2.49 -5.98 -7.55
N TYR A 74 -3.45 -6.87 -7.39
CA TYR A 74 -3.33 -8.01 -6.48
C TYR A 74 -2.67 -9.21 -7.15
N VAL A 75 -1.65 -9.72 -6.47
CA VAL A 75 -1.01 -10.99 -6.80
C VAL A 75 -1.58 -12.08 -5.89
N PRO A 76 -2.19 -13.14 -6.41
CA PRO A 76 -2.73 -14.20 -5.58
C PRO A 76 -1.67 -14.80 -4.67
N TYR A 77 -1.95 -14.79 -3.36
CA TYR A 77 -1.06 -15.37 -2.35
C TYR A 77 -0.84 -16.87 -2.59
N SER A 78 0.34 -17.33 -2.26
CA SER A 78 0.73 -18.74 -2.35
C SER A 78 1.77 -19.06 -1.28
N THR A 79 1.64 -20.22 -0.64
CA THR A 79 2.65 -20.76 0.26
C THR A 79 3.91 -21.25 -0.47
N ASN A 80 3.82 -21.46 -1.79
CA ASN A 80 4.99 -21.67 -2.64
C ASN A 80 5.63 -20.30 -2.95
N TYR A 81 6.59 -19.89 -2.15
CA TYR A 81 7.23 -18.58 -2.25
C TYR A 81 8.01 -18.36 -3.56
N TYR A 82 8.49 -19.43 -4.18
CA TYR A 82 9.13 -19.32 -5.50
C TYR A 82 8.11 -18.88 -6.57
N ASN A 83 6.95 -19.53 -6.59
CA ASN A 83 5.88 -19.17 -7.51
C ASN A 83 5.30 -17.79 -7.18
N LEU A 84 5.15 -17.46 -5.89
CA LEU A 84 4.71 -16.14 -5.46
C LEU A 84 5.66 -15.04 -5.96
N ALA A 85 6.96 -15.21 -5.75
CA ALA A 85 7.97 -14.25 -6.20
C ALA A 85 7.93 -14.03 -7.73
N ARG A 86 7.78 -15.10 -8.50
CA ARG A 86 7.63 -14.99 -9.97
C ARG A 86 6.39 -14.23 -10.38
N LYS A 87 5.23 -14.58 -9.81
CA LYS A 87 3.97 -13.86 -10.08
C LYS A 87 4.06 -12.40 -9.67
N PHE A 88 4.70 -12.14 -8.54
CA PHE A 88 4.88 -10.78 -8.05
C PHE A 88 5.77 -9.94 -8.97
N ALA A 89 6.85 -10.51 -9.50
CA ALA A 89 7.69 -9.85 -10.50
C ALA A 89 6.91 -9.50 -11.78
N TYR A 90 6.06 -10.41 -12.26
CA TYR A 90 5.16 -10.12 -13.39
C TYR A 90 4.13 -9.03 -13.05
N GLY A 91 3.62 -9.01 -11.80
CA GLY A 91 2.76 -7.95 -11.32
C GLY A 91 3.43 -6.58 -11.38
N ILE A 92 4.69 -6.48 -10.92
CA ILE A 92 5.47 -5.23 -11.01
C ILE A 92 5.66 -4.80 -12.47
N GLN A 93 5.99 -5.73 -13.37
CA GLN A 93 6.13 -5.43 -14.80
C GLN A 93 4.81 -4.93 -15.39
N GLY A 94 3.69 -5.59 -15.08
CA GLY A 94 2.37 -5.16 -15.52
C GLY A 94 2.00 -3.78 -15.00
N ALA A 95 2.30 -3.47 -13.73
CA ALA A 95 2.10 -2.16 -13.15
C ALA A 95 2.94 -1.08 -13.84
N ALA A 96 4.20 -1.38 -14.16
CA ALA A 96 5.08 -0.47 -14.88
C ALA A 96 4.56 -0.16 -16.31
N GLU A 97 3.99 -1.16 -17.00
CA GLU A 97 3.35 -0.94 -18.30
C GLU A 97 2.05 -0.13 -18.18
N ALA A 98 1.23 -0.43 -17.15
CA ALA A 98 -0.02 0.31 -16.90
C ALA A 98 0.24 1.80 -16.65
N LEU A 99 1.32 2.16 -15.95
CA LEU A 99 1.71 3.54 -15.66
C LEU A 99 1.99 4.38 -16.93
N LYS A 100 2.18 3.75 -18.08
CA LYS A 100 2.38 4.43 -19.36
C LYS A 100 1.05 4.84 -20.03
N THR A 101 -0.08 4.39 -19.49
CA THR A 101 -1.42 4.63 -20.05
C THR A 101 -2.12 5.79 -19.37
N ASP A 102 -3.07 6.44 -20.06
CA ASP A 102 -3.86 7.50 -19.44
C ASP A 102 -4.93 6.96 -18.48
N THR A 103 -5.38 5.73 -18.69
CA THR A 103 -6.38 5.08 -17.84
C THR A 103 -5.90 4.97 -16.38
N ILE A 104 -4.60 4.69 -16.17
CA ILE A 104 -4.07 4.57 -14.81
C ILE A 104 -4.08 5.89 -14.05
N LYS A 105 -3.98 7.02 -14.74
CA LYS A 105 -4.00 8.35 -14.09
C LYS A 105 -5.32 8.60 -13.37
N GLU A 106 -6.42 8.26 -14.01
CA GLU A 106 -7.75 8.39 -13.40
C GLU A 106 -7.93 7.39 -12.25
N HIS A 107 -7.46 6.16 -12.41
CA HIS A 107 -7.45 5.15 -11.35
C HIS A 107 -6.68 5.64 -10.11
N LEU A 108 -5.46 6.18 -10.26
CA LEU A 108 -4.66 6.70 -9.15
C LEU A 108 -5.31 7.93 -8.51
N LYS A 109 -5.98 8.77 -9.27
CA LYS A 109 -6.75 9.88 -8.71
C LYS A 109 -7.89 9.39 -7.82
N LEU A 110 -8.68 8.42 -8.29
CA LEU A 110 -9.74 7.80 -7.49
C LEU A 110 -9.19 7.10 -6.24
N GLN A 111 -8.04 6.46 -6.35
CA GLN A 111 -7.32 5.86 -5.22
C GLN A 111 -6.97 6.89 -4.14
N ILE A 112 -6.43 8.05 -4.53
CA ILE A 112 -6.12 9.15 -3.61
C ILE A 112 -7.40 9.68 -2.96
N GLU A 113 -8.46 9.88 -3.73
CA GLU A 113 -9.76 10.33 -3.22
C GLU A 113 -10.34 9.33 -2.21
N TYR A 114 -10.26 8.04 -2.50
CA TYR A 114 -10.70 6.97 -1.61
C TYR A 114 -9.96 7.03 -0.27
N THR A 115 -8.63 7.05 -0.28
CA THR A 115 -7.83 7.08 0.94
C THR A 115 -8.11 8.34 1.77
N ASN A 116 -8.17 9.50 1.15
CA ASN A 116 -8.49 10.76 1.82
C ASN A 116 -9.92 10.80 2.39
N LYS A 117 -10.85 10.13 1.73
CA LYS A 117 -12.25 10.08 2.17
C LYS A 117 -12.45 9.15 3.36
N TYR A 118 -11.85 7.97 3.34
CA TYR A 118 -12.15 6.91 4.31
C TYR A 118 -11.11 6.78 5.43
N TYR A 119 -9.85 7.15 5.19
CA TYR A 119 -8.74 6.96 6.14
C TYR A 119 -8.12 8.29 6.61
N ASN A 120 -8.98 9.23 6.97
CA ASN A 120 -8.56 10.56 7.40
C ASN A 120 -8.77 10.72 8.90
N TRP A 121 -7.73 11.11 9.62
CA TRP A 121 -7.71 11.22 11.07
C TRP A 121 -8.79 12.16 11.63
N THR A 122 -9.12 13.24 10.92
CA THR A 122 -10.17 14.17 11.36
C THR A 122 -11.53 13.46 11.43
N LYS A 123 -11.85 12.65 10.41
CA LYS A 123 -13.12 11.89 10.39
C LYS A 123 -13.12 10.75 11.41
N GLN A 124 -11.99 10.03 11.52
CA GLN A 124 -11.85 8.96 12.51
C GLN A 124 -11.95 9.52 13.93
N GLY A 125 -11.29 10.65 14.21
CA GLY A 125 -11.39 11.34 15.51
C GLY A 125 -12.83 11.75 15.84
N ALA A 126 -13.56 12.33 14.88
CA ALA A 126 -14.97 12.67 15.08
C ALA A 126 -15.86 11.45 15.33
N SER A 127 -15.58 10.33 14.67
CA SER A 127 -16.30 9.07 14.88
C SER A 127 -16.04 8.49 16.26
N TRP A 128 -14.77 8.48 16.69
CA TRP A 128 -14.39 8.05 18.03
C TRP A 128 -15.00 8.94 19.12
N THR A 129 -14.99 10.26 18.92
CA THR A 129 -15.60 11.21 19.86
C THR A 129 -17.09 10.91 20.05
N ARG A 130 -17.84 10.71 18.96
CA ARG A 130 -19.28 10.36 19.03
C ARG A 130 -19.51 9.03 19.73
N PHE A 131 -18.70 8.01 19.41
CA PHE A 131 -18.79 6.70 20.05
C PHE A 131 -18.57 6.80 21.56
N LEU A 132 -17.49 7.45 22.00
CA LEU A 132 -17.14 7.60 23.41
C LEU A 132 -18.19 8.43 24.17
N GLN A 133 -18.73 9.49 23.57
CA GLN A 133 -19.83 10.27 24.16
C GLN A 133 -21.10 9.42 24.33
N GLY A 134 -21.42 8.56 23.35
CA GLY A 134 -22.55 7.63 23.45
C GLY A 134 -22.38 6.61 24.59
N VAL A 135 -21.18 6.10 24.78
CA VAL A 135 -20.87 5.16 25.87
C VAL A 135 -20.91 5.87 27.24
N ALA A 136 -20.36 7.07 27.32
CA ALA A 136 -20.33 7.83 28.56
C ALA A 136 -21.71 8.43 28.97
N GLY A 137 -22.57 8.75 28.00
CA GLY A 137 -23.91 9.29 28.23
C GLY A 137 -25.00 8.24 28.50
N GLY A 138 -24.66 6.96 28.39
CA GLY A 138 -25.59 5.83 28.59
C GLY A 138 -25.64 5.28 30.03
N GLN A 139 -25.25 6.07 31.07
CA GLN A 139 -25.40 5.74 32.48
C GLN A 139 -26.59 6.52 33.09
#